data_d7c636c401d0046e19a993452f8321a4
#
_entry.id   d7c636c401d0046e19a993452f8321a4
#
_cell.length_a   1.000
_cell.length_b   1.000
_cell.length_c   1.000
_cell.angle_alpha   90.00
_cell.angle_beta   90.00
_cell.angle_gamma   90.00
#
_symmetry.space_group_name_H-M   'P 1'
#
loop_
_entity.id
_entity.type
_entity.pdbx_description
1 polymer ?
#
loop_
_entity_poly.entity_id
_entity_poly.type
_entity_poly.pdbx_seq_one_letter_code
_entity_poly.pdbx_strand_id
1 'polypeptide(L)'
;MTFGEKVKTARKALGLTQEELGKLIGVTRRTITSYEADAFPPRTRELYNKLAEALHVNVNYLLTQEDAFVMEAGEKYGYRGRKGAEALVNELTGLFSGGELAEEDMDELVLAIQKAYVIAKENNRKYTPKKYSKTEE
;
A
#
# COMPACT_ATOMS: atom_id res chain seq x y z
N MET A 1 0.17 13.03 -8.28
CA MET A 1 -1.22 12.56 -8.16
C MET A 1 -1.37 11.58 -7.00
N THR A 2 -2.46 11.71 -6.25
CA THR A 2 -2.82 10.73 -5.23
C THR A 2 -3.35 9.46 -5.88
N PHE A 3 -3.46 8.39 -5.10
CA PHE A 3 -4.07 7.14 -5.57
C PHE A 3 -5.47 7.39 -6.14
N GLY A 4 -6.31 8.12 -5.40
CA GLY A 4 -7.67 8.43 -5.83
C GLY A 4 -7.73 9.20 -7.14
N GLU A 5 -6.84 10.17 -7.31
CA GLU A 5 -6.74 10.94 -8.55
C GLU A 5 -6.31 10.06 -9.73
N LYS A 6 -5.37 9.14 -9.49
CA LYS A 6 -4.92 8.19 -10.52
C LYS A 6 -6.07 7.29 -10.98
N VAL A 7 -6.85 6.76 -10.05
CA VAL A 7 -8.01 5.92 -10.35
C VAL A 7 -9.04 6.71 -11.15
N LYS A 8 -9.40 7.89 -10.68
CA LYS A 8 -10.39 8.75 -11.32
C LYS A 8 -9.98 9.14 -12.74
N THR A 9 -8.73 9.56 -12.91
CA THR A 9 -8.20 9.97 -14.22
C THR A 9 -8.21 8.80 -15.20
N ALA A 10 -7.73 7.63 -14.78
CA ALA A 10 -7.70 6.45 -15.64
C ALA A 10 -9.12 5.97 -15.98
N ARG A 11 -10.03 5.99 -15.00
CA ARG A 11 -11.43 5.63 -15.21
C ARG A 11 -12.09 6.52 -16.26
N LYS A 12 -11.93 7.83 -16.12
CA LYS A 12 -12.52 8.80 -17.06
C LYS A 12 -11.92 8.67 -18.46
N ALA A 13 -10.64 8.38 -18.56
CA ALA A 13 -9.98 8.17 -19.84
C ALA A 13 -10.58 6.99 -20.61
N LEU A 14 -11.10 5.99 -19.91
CA LEU A 14 -11.77 4.84 -20.52
C LEU A 14 -13.28 5.05 -20.69
N GLY A 15 -13.81 6.19 -20.27
CA GLY A 15 -15.25 6.47 -20.34
C GLY A 15 -16.10 5.65 -19.39
N LEU A 16 -15.53 5.11 -18.33
CA LEU A 16 -16.24 4.30 -17.36
C LEU A 16 -16.87 5.14 -16.25
N THR A 17 -18.06 4.74 -15.79
CA THR A 17 -18.65 5.30 -14.58
C THR A 17 -18.07 4.58 -13.36
N GLN A 18 -18.25 5.17 -12.18
CA GLN A 18 -17.84 4.53 -10.94
C GLN A 18 -18.53 3.18 -10.74
N GLU A 19 -19.81 3.10 -11.09
CA GLU A 19 -20.58 1.87 -11.00
C GLU A 19 -20.04 0.79 -11.95
N GLU A 20 -19.73 1.16 -13.17
CA GLU A 20 -19.15 0.23 -14.14
C GLU A 20 -17.81 -0.30 -13.70
N LEU A 21 -16.93 0.56 -13.17
CA LEU A 21 -15.65 0.13 -12.64
C LEU A 21 -15.83 -0.80 -11.46
N GLY A 22 -16.76 -0.48 -10.57
CA GLY A 22 -17.08 -1.34 -9.42
C GLY A 22 -17.49 -2.74 -9.85
N LYS A 23 -18.32 -2.85 -10.87
CA LYS A 23 -18.76 -4.14 -11.40
C LYS A 23 -17.61 -4.95 -11.99
N LEU A 24 -16.68 -4.28 -12.66
CA LEU A 24 -15.53 -4.94 -13.27
C LEU A 24 -14.61 -5.60 -12.24
N ILE A 25 -14.46 -4.99 -11.07
CA ILE A 25 -13.56 -5.51 -10.03
C ILE A 25 -14.29 -6.16 -8.86
N GLY A 26 -15.62 -6.22 -8.92
CA GLY A 26 -16.40 -6.91 -7.90
C GLY A 26 -16.62 -6.13 -6.60
N VAL A 27 -16.64 -4.80 -6.68
CA VAL A 27 -16.91 -3.93 -5.51
C VAL A 27 -18.10 -3.00 -5.82
N THR A 28 -18.59 -2.33 -4.79
CA THR A 28 -19.72 -1.40 -4.96
C THR A 28 -19.24 -0.05 -5.50
N ARG A 29 -20.18 0.72 -6.08
CA ARG A 29 -19.93 2.12 -6.46
C ARG A 29 -19.40 2.92 -5.28
N ARG A 30 -19.94 2.70 -4.09
CA ARG A 30 -19.51 3.38 -2.87
C ARG A 30 -18.03 3.15 -2.58
N THR A 31 -17.56 1.93 -2.80
CA THR A 31 -16.15 1.58 -2.63
C THR A 31 -15.28 2.35 -3.61
N ILE A 32 -15.69 2.45 -4.88
CA ILE A 32 -14.95 3.23 -5.88
C ILE A 32 -14.93 4.70 -5.50
N THR A 33 -16.06 5.25 -5.05
CA THR A 33 -16.14 6.63 -4.58
C THR A 33 -15.13 6.88 -3.45
N SER A 34 -15.04 5.93 -2.51
CA SER A 34 -14.08 6.03 -1.39
C SER A 34 -12.63 5.95 -1.87
N TYR A 35 -12.31 5.10 -2.83
CA TYR A 35 -10.98 5.04 -3.43
C TYR A 35 -10.61 6.37 -4.09
N GLU A 36 -11.50 6.93 -4.88
CA GLU A 36 -11.25 8.19 -5.59
C GLU A 36 -11.16 9.40 -4.65
N ALA A 37 -11.78 9.32 -3.49
CA ALA A 37 -11.71 10.36 -2.45
C ALA A 37 -10.51 10.17 -1.51
N ASP A 38 -9.69 9.17 -1.73
CA ASP A 38 -8.56 8.81 -0.85
C ASP A 38 -8.99 8.51 0.59
N ALA A 39 -10.22 8.05 0.77
CA ALA A 39 -10.74 7.68 2.10
C ALA A 39 -10.05 6.44 2.64
N PHE A 40 -9.84 5.44 1.80
CA PHE A 40 -9.05 4.26 2.10
C PHE A 40 -8.60 3.61 0.80
N PRO A 41 -7.43 2.93 0.79
CA PRO A 41 -6.96 2.19 -0.38
C PRO A 41 -7.55 0.78 -0.44
N PRO A 42 -7.41 0.08 -1.58
CA PRO A 42 -7.72 -1.35 -1.62
C PRO A 42 -6.93 -2.11 -0.57
N ARG A 43 -7.55 -3.11 0.05
CA ARG A 43 -6.95 -3.84 1.18
C ARG A 43 -6.08 -5.03 0.79
N THR A 44 -6.19 -5.49 -0.44
CA THR A 44 -5.46 -6.67 -0.92
C THR A 44 -4.76 -6.39 -2.23
N ARG A 45 -3.67 -7.12 -2.48
CA ARG A 45 -2.97 -7.06 -3.77
C ARG A 45 -3.88 -7.48 -4.91
N GLU A 46 -4.76 -8.44 -4.67
CA GLU A 46 -5.71 -8.91 -5.67
C GLU A 46 -6.60 -7.77 -6.17
N LEU A 47 -7.11 -6.92 -5.26
CA LEU A 47 -7.90 -5.76 -5.62
C LEU A 47 -7.10 -4.74 -6.43
N TYR A 48 -5.84 -4.49 -6.06
CA TYR A 48 -4.95 -3.63 -6.85
C TYR A 48 -4.74 -4.19 -8.25
N ASN A 49 -4.52 -5.50 -8.36
CA ASN A 49 -4.33 -6.14 -9.66
C ASN A 49 -5.58 -6.04 -10.53
N LYS A 50 -6.74 -6.31 -9.96
CA LYS A 50 -8.03 -6.19 -10.67
C LYS A 50 -8.29 -4.76 -11.11
N LEU A 51 -8.01 -3.81 -10.25
CA LEU A 51 -8.19 -2.40 -10.54
C LEU A 51 -7.26 -1.94 -11.67
N ALA A 52 -5.99 -2.31 -11.61
CA ALA A 52 -5.01 -1.99 -12.64
C ALA A 52 -5.41 -2.60 -13.99
N GLU A 53 -5.85 -3.86 -13.98
CA GLU A 53 -6.31 -4.54 -15.19
C GLU A 53 -7.54 -3.84 -15.79
N ALA A 54 -8.52 -3.52 -14.96
CA ALA A 54 -9.74 -2.82 -15.40
C ALA A 54 -9.44 -1.42 -15.96
N LEU A 55 -8.47 -0.73 -15.39
CA LEU A 55 -8.08 0.62 -15.81
C LEU A 55 -7.02 0.64 -16.91
N HIS A 56 -6.53 -0.52 -17.32
CA HIS A 56 -5.48 -0.66 -18.35
C HIS A 56 -4.19 0.09 -17.98
N VAL A 57 -3.80 0.02 -16.71
CA VAL A 57 -2.56 0.62 -16.21
C VAL A 57 -1.71 -0.46 -15.52
N ASN A 58 -0.42 -0.15 -15.34
CA ASN A 58 0.47 -1.04 -14.62
C ASN A 58 0.10 -1.00 -13.13
N VAL A 59 0.10 -2.16 -12.47
CA VAL A 59 -0.21 -2.24 -11.04
C VAL A 59 0.73 -1.37 -10.20
N ASN A 60 1.99 -1.23 -10.60
CA ASN A 60 2.97 -0.40 -9.91
C ASN A 60 2.64 1.10 -9.98
N TYR A 61 1.83 1.49 -10.95
CA TYR A 61 1.34 2.86 -11.03
C TYR A 61 0.37 3.17 -9.88
N LEU A 62 -0.44 2.18 -9.48
CA LEU A 62 -1.43 2.32 -8.40
C LEU A 62 -0.86 1.94 -7.03
N LEU A 63 -0.13 0.84 -6.98
CA LEU A 63 0.47 0.32 -5.74
C LEU A 63 1.93 0.72 -5.70
N THR A 64 2.23 1.81 -4.98
CA THR A 64 3.60 2.29 -4.84
C THR A 64 4.40 1.37 -3.93
N GLN A 65 5.73 1.52 -3.92
CA GLN A 65 6.60 0.72 -3.04
C GLN A 65 6.26 0.93 -1.56
N GLU A 66 5.93 2.16 -1.18
CA GLU A 66 5.54 2.51 0.19
C GLU A 66 4.25 1.80 0.58
N ASP A 67 3.25 1.83 -0.28
CA ASP A 67 1.96 1.17 -0.04
C ASP A 67 2.12 -0.35 0.05
N ALA A 68 2.95 -0.93 -0.81
CA ALA A 68 3.23 -2.36 -0.79
C ALA A 68 3.91 -2.76 0.51
N PHE A 69 4.86 -1.95 0.99
CA PHE A 69 5.54 -2.18 2.26
C PHE A 69 4.55 -2.20 3.42
N VAL A 70 3.69 -1.19 3.50
CA VAL A 70 2.68 -1.09 4.55
C VAL A 70 1.71 -2.27 4.50
N MET A 71 1.26 -2.63 3.30
CA MET A 71 0.34 -3.75 3.09
C MET A 71 0.97 -5.07 3.54
N GLU A 72 2.20 -5.34 3.15
CA GLU A 72 2.91 -6.57 3.55
C GLU A 72 3.12 -6.64 5.06
N ALA A 73 3.44 -5.52 5.69
CA ALA A 73 3.58 -5.47 7.13
C ALA A 73 2.26 -5.81 7.83
N GLY A 74 1.14 -5.34 7.28
CA GLY A 74 -0.19 -5.66 7.80
C GLY A 74 -0.54 -7.14 7.64
N GLU A 75 -0.20 -7.73 6.48
CA GLU A 75 -0.44 -9.14 6.22
C GLU A 75 0.38 -10.05 7.12
N LYS A 76 1.67 -9.72 7.33
CA LYS A 76 2.58 -10.55 8.12
C LYS A 76 2.45 -10.36 9.63
N TYR A 77 2.22 -9.13 10.08
CA TYR A 77 2.32 -8.77 11.49
C TYR A 77 1.06 -8.13 12.06
N GLY A 78 -0.02 -8.07 11.27
CA GLY A 78 -1.30 -7.53 11.70
C GLY A 78 -1.31 -6.02 11.81
N TYR A 79 -2.30 -5.51 12.55
CA TYR A 79 -2.53 -4.06 12.68
C TYR A 79 -1.32 -3.28 13.21
N ARG A 80 -0.63 -3.82 14.21
CA ARG A 80 0.56 -3.15 14.78
C ARG A 80 1.69 -3.04 13.79
N GLY A 81 1.92 -4.10 12.99
CA GLY A 81 2.93 -4.09 11.94
C GLY A 81 2.61 -3.06 10.88
N ARG A 82 1.36 -2.99 10.47
CA ARG A 82 0.88 -2.01 9.50
C ARG A 82 1.11 -0.57 10.01
N LYS A 83 0.71 -0.29 11.25
CA LYS A 83 0.87 1.03 11.85
C LYS A 83 2.34 1.43 12.00
N GLY A 84 3.18 0.48 12.40
CA GLY A 84 4.63 0.70 12.49
C GLY A 84 5.24 1.04 11.14
N ALA A 85 4.83 0.31 10.09
CA ALA A 85 5.31 0.56 8.73
C ALA A 85 4.84 1.93 8.20
N GLU A 86 3.58 2.30 8.44
CA GLU A 86 3.05 3.62 8.07
C GLU A 86 3.84 4.75 8.76
N ALA A 87 4.09 4.61 10.05
CA ALA A 87 4.84 5.60 10.81
C ALA A 87 6.26 5.76 10.27
N LEU A 88 6.92 4.65 9.96
CA LEU A 88 8.28 4.65 9.41
C LEU A 88 8.32 5.34 8.04
N VAL A 89 7.41 5.02 7.16
CA VAL A 89 7.32 5.64 5.83
C VAL A 89 7.08 7.15 5.96
N ASN A 90 6.17 7.57 6.85
CA ASN A 90 5.88 8.98 7.08
C ASN A 90 7.08 9.74 7.62
N GLU A 91 7.82 9.15 8.57
CA GLU A 91 9.03 9.76 9.11
C GLU A 91 10.10 9.97 8.05
N LEU A 92 10.32 8.95 7.23
CA LEU A 92 11.30 9.04 6.14
C LEU A 92 10.89 10.07 5.10
N THR A 93 9.63 10.08 4.71
CA THR A 93 9.11 11.08 3.77
C THR A 93 9.30 12.49 4.33
N GLY A 94 9.06 12.67 5.63
CA GLY A 94 9.28 13.94 6.30
C GLY A 94 10.74 14.38 6.30
N LEU A 95 11.67 13.45 6.53
CA LEU A 95 13.11 13.74 6.54
C LEU A 95 13.61 14.21 5.18
N PHE A 96 13.04 13.67 4.11
CA PHE A 96 13.49 13.95 2.75
C PHE A 96 12.57 14.88 1.96
N SER A 97 11.58 15.47 2.62
CA SER A 97 10.61 16.36 1.96
C SER A 97 11.22 17.68 1.45
N GLY A 98 12.48 17.95 1.76
CA GLY A 98 13.21 19.10 1.26
C GLY A 98 13.66 19.01 -0.18
N GLY A 99 13.38 17.93 -0.89
CA GLY A 99 13.68 17.76 -2.30
C GLY A 99 15.13 17.42 -2.62
N GLU A 100 15.91 16.99 -1.66
CA GLU A 100 17.32 16.63 -1.86
C GLU A 100 17.53 15.26 -2.50
N LEU A 101 16.52 14.38 -2.45
CA LEU A 101 16.58 13.07 -3.06
C LEU A 101 15.62 12.98 -4.24
N ALA A 102 16.10 12.38 -5.33
CA ALA A 102 15.26 12.08 -6.47
C ALA A 102 14.22 11.02 -6.07
N GLU A 103 13.07 11.01 -6.74
CA GLU A 103 12.02 10.03 -6.49
C GLU A 103 12.53 8.59 -6.60
N GLU A 104 13.41 8.33 -7.56
CA GLU A 104 14.03 7.03 -7.75
C GLU A 104 14.88 6.60 -6.55
N ASP A 105 15.61 7.54 -5.97
CA ASP A 105 16.44 7.29 -4.79
C ASP A 105 15.59 7.03 -3.55
N MET A 106 14.43 7.69 -3.47
CA MET A 106 13.46 7.44 -2.40
C MET A 106 12.92 6.01 -2.49
N ASP A 107 12.61 5.53 -3.69
CA ASP A 107 12.13 4.16 -3.89
C ASP A 107 13.15 3.13 -3.45
N GLU A 108 14.43 3.33 -3.78
CA GLU A 108 15.51 2.45 -3.35
C GLU A 108 15.67 2.45 -1.84
N LEU A 109 15.57 3.63 -1.22
CA LEU A 109 15.68 3.77 0.23
C LEU A 109 14.53 3.05 0.93
N VAL A 110 13.30 3.25 0.47
CA VAL A 110 12.12 2.57 1.03
C VAL A 110 12.27 1.06 0.91
N LEU A 111 12.74 0.57 -0.24
CA LEU A 111 12.96 -0.86 -0.45
C LEU A 111 14.01 -1.42 0.53
N ALA A 112 15.10 -0.71 0.75
CA ALA A 112 16.14 -1.12 1.70
C ALA A 112 15.60 -1.16 3.12
N ILE A 113 14.81 -0.19 3.53
CA ILE A 113 14.18 -0.12 4.85
C ILE A 113 13.16 -1.22 5.02
N GLN A 114 12.38 -1.50 3.98
CA GLN A 114 11.43 -2.61 3.97
C GLN A 114 12.13 -3.93 4.32
N LYS A 115 13.25 -4.22 3.69
CA LYS A 115 14.03 -5.42 3.95
C LYS A 115 14.54 -5.44 5.40
N ALA A 116 15.09 -4.33 5.86
CA ALA A 116 15.59 -4.20 7.23
C ALA A 116 14.47 -4.36 8.25
N TYR A 117 13.31 -3.77 8.01
CA TYR A 117 12.15 -3.86 8.89
C TYR A 117 11.66 -5.30 9.02
N VAL A 118 11.52 -6.00 7.90
CA VAL A 118 11.07 -7.40 7.89
C VAL A 118 12.06 -8.28 8.64
N ILE A 119 13.35 -8.13 8.39
CA ILE A 119 14.40 -8.90 9.08
C ILE A 119 14.36 -8.63 10.59
N ALA A 120 14.24 -7.37 11.00
CA ALA A 120 14.17 -7.00 12.41
C ALA A 120 12.94 -7.61 13.10
N LYS A 121 11.79 -7.59 12.43
CA LYS A 121 10.56 -8.19 12.97
C LYS A 121 10.68 -9.70 13.12
N GLU A 122 11.23 -10.37 12.13
CA GLU A 122 11.44 -11.82 12.20
C GLU A 122 12.42 -12.19 13.31
N ASN A 123 13.52 -11.44 13.47
CA ASN A 123 14.47 -11.66 14.55
C ASN A 123 13.82 -11.46 15.91
N ASN A 124 13.02 -10.43 16.08
CA ASN A 124 12.31 -10.16 17.32
C ASN A 124 11.35 -11.31 17.67
N ARG A 125 10.65 -11.84 16.69
CA ARG A 125 9.78 -13.00 16.91
C ARG A 125 10.58 -14.22 17.34
N LYS A 126 11.72 -14.45 16.69
CA LYS A 126 12.60 -15.60 16.96
C LYS A 126 13.12 -15.59 18.42
N TYR A 127 13.39 -14.42 18.98
CA TYR A 127 13.94 -14.27 20.32
C TYR A 127 12.91 -13.93 21.38
N THR A 128 11.61 -13.86 21.04
CA THR A 128 10.56 -13.61 22.01
C THR A 128 10.46 -14.80 22.98
N PRO A 129 10.52 -14.58 24.32
CA PRO A 129 10.33 -15.66 25.28
C PRO A 129 8.98 -16.35 25.11
N LYS A 130 8.94 -17.67 25.34
CA LYS A 130 7.72 -18.47 25.18
C LYS A 130 6.50 -17.93 25.89
N LYS A 131 6.67 -17.32 27.06
CA LYS A 131 5.57 -16.73 27.83
C LYS A 131 4.86 -15.57 27.13
N TYR A 132 5.48 -15.00 26.10
CA TYR A 132 4.93 -13.90 25.30
C TYR A 132 4.63 -14.28 23.85
N SER A 133 4.85 -15.53 23.48
CA SER A 133 4.73 -15.99 22.09
C SER A 133 3.44 -16.77 21.82
N LYS A 134 2.32 -16.33 22.40
CA LYS A 134 1.02 -16.99 22.26
C LYS A 134 0.51 -17.04 20.83
N THR A 135 0.98 -16.17 19.97
CA THR A 135 0.55 -16.09 18.56
C THR A 135 1.23 -17.10 17.66
N GLU A 136 2.20 -17.83 18.16
CA GLU A 136 2.96 -18.80 17.38
C GLU A 136 2.40 -20.23 17.47
N GLU A 137 1.36 -20.45 18.23
CA GLU A 137 0.70 -21.74 18.39
C GLU A 137 -0.13 -22.13 17.17
#